data_0d6e1ee3367d8ae06edc75e3064c3dfd
#
_entry.id   0d6e1ee3367d8ae06edc75e3064c3dfd
#
_cell.length_a   1.000
_cell.length_b   1.000
_cell.length_c   1.000
_cell.angle_alpha   90.00
_cell.angle_beta   90.00
_cell.angle_gamma   90.00
#
_symmetry.space_group_name_H-M   'P 1'
#
loop_
_entity.id
_entity.type
_entity.pdbx_description
1 polymer ?
#
loop_
_entity_poly.entity_id
_entity_poly.type
_entity_poly.pdbx_seq_one_letter_code
_entity_poly.pdbx_strand_id
1 'polypeptide(L)' 'MNNSDTRTRLINTMQRSLQRNGLHGTGLTELLSLAKAPKGSLYHHFPGGKEELAMAAIAQTADQLER' A
#
# COMPACT_ATOMS: atom_id res chain seq x y z
N MET A 1 15.72 -3.06 11.58
CA MET A 1 14.40 -2.69 11.09
C MET A 1 13.44 -3.85 11.31
N ASN A 2 12.21 -3.56 11.49
CA ASN A 2 11.23 -4.59 11.80
C ASN A 2 10.17 -4.70 10.73
N ASN A 3 9.22 -5.60 10.93
CA ASN A 3 8.18 -5.88 9.95
C ASN A 3 7.28 -4.69 9.68
N SER A 4 7.15 -3.76 10.63
CA SER A 4 6.30 -2.61 10.43
C SER A 4 6.83 -1.69 9.33
N ASP A 5 8.13 -1.73 9.02
CA ASP A 5 8.67 -0.95 7.93
C ASP A 5 8.12 -1.40 6.58
N THR A 6 8.04 -2.70 6.35
CA THR A 6 7.49 -3.21 5.10
C THR A 6 6.03 -2.84 4.96
N ARG A 7 5.27 -3.01 6.03
CA ARG A 7 3.86 -2.62 6.03
C ARG A 7 3.70 -1.13 5.72
N THR A 8 4.49 -0.31 6.38
CA THR A 8 4.44 1.14 6.19
C THR A 8 4.83 1.52 4.77
N ARG A 9 5.88 0.89 4.22
CA ARG A 9 6.28 1.16 2.84
C ARG A 9 5.18 0.81 1.85
N LEU A 10 4.51 -0.32 2.07
CA LEU A 10 3.41 -0.75 1.20
C LEU A 10 2.29 0.27 1.24
N ILE A 11 1.88 0.70 2.43
CA ILE A 11 0.80 1.66 2.58
C ILE A 11 1.16 3.00 1.93
N ASN A 12 2.36 3.50 2.20
CA ASN A 12 2.78 4.79 1.65
C ASN A 12 2.88 4.74 0.12
N THR A 13 3.40 3.63 -0.41
CA THR A 13 3.51 3.46 -1.85
C THR A 13 2.13 3.40 -2.50
N MET A 14 1.21 2.64 -1.89
CA MET A 14 -0.16 2.56 -2.38
C MET A 14 -0.84 3.93 -2.35
N GLN A 15 -0.64 4.68 -1.26
CA GLN A 15 -1.23 6.00 -1.15
C GLN A 15 -0.80 6.91 -2.30
N ARG A 16 0.49 6.90 -2.61
CA ARG A 16 0.99 7.70 -3.72
C ARG A 16 0.46 7.21 -5.08
N SER A 17 0.39 5.90 -5.25
CA SER A 17 -0.15 5.34 -6.49
C SER A 17 -1.61 5.68 -6.69
N LEU A 18 -2.39 5.65 -5.61
CA LEU A 18 -3.80 6.03 -5.70
C LEU A 18 -3.97 7.48 -6.13
N GLN A 19 -3.13 8.36 -5.60
CA GLN A 19 -3.19 9.78 -5.95
C GLN A 19 -2.82 10.04 -7.39
N ARG A 20 -1.87 9.24 -7.93
CA ARG A 20 -1.41 9.41 -9.31
C ARG A 20 -2.31 8.73 -10.32
N ASN A 21 -2.64 7.48 -10.09
CA ASN A 21 -3.23 6.61 -11.09
C ASN A 21 -4.61 6.09 -10.73
N GLY A 22 -5.04 6.28 -9.49
CA GLY A 22 -6.26 5.67 -9.00
C GLY A 22 -6.10 4.18 -8.78
N LEU A 23 -7.14 3.55 -8.24
CA LEU A 23 -7.09 2.12 -7.91
C LEU A 23 -6.89 1.25 -9.14
N HIS A 24 -7.63 1.53 -10.21
CA HIS A 24 -7.55 0.73 -11.42
C HIS A 24 -6.23 0.92 -12.16
N GLY A 25 -5.60 2.08 -12.00
CA GLY A 25 -4.33 2.34 -12.63
C GLY A 25 -3.11 1.87 -11.85
N THR A 26 -3.33 1.32 -10.66
CA THR A 26 -2.23 0.85 -9.83
C THR A 26 -2.00 -0.64 -10.08
N GLY A 27 -0.92 -0.97 -10.78
CA GLY A 27 -0.53 -2.35 -11.04
C GLY A 27 0.17 -2.95 -9.86
N LEU A 28 -0.16 -4.21 -9.54
CA LEU A 28 0.43 -4.88 -8.38
C LEU A 28 1.95 -5.04 -8.51
N THR A 29 2.41 -5.48 -9.67
CA THR A 29 3.84 -5.68 -9.89
C THR A 29 4.62 -4.37 -9.72
N GLU A 30 4.10 -3.30 -10.28
CA GLU A 30 4.73 -2.00 -10.16
C GLU A 30 4.72 -1.52 -8.71
N LEU A 31 3.60 -1.73 -8.03
CA LEU A 31 3.48 -1.35 -6.63
C LEU A 31 4.52 -2.05 -5.76
N LEU A 32 4.68 -3.35 -5.95
CA LEU A 32 5.65 -4.12 -5.17
C LEU A 32 7.08 -3.67 -5.47
N SER A 33 7.36 -3.37 -6.72
CA SER A 33 8.66 -2.87 -7.12
C SER A 33 8.98 -1.54 -6.46
N LEU A 34 8.03 -0.62 -6.48
CA LEU A 34 8.21 0.70 -5.87
C LEU A 34 8.32 0.62 -4.36
N ALA A 35 7.58 -0.29 -3.74
CA ALA A 35 7.64 -0.48 -2.29
C ALA A 35 8.86 -1.30 -1.87
N LYS A 36 9.55 -1.89 -2.82
CA LYS A 36 10.68 -2.79 -2.57
C LYS A 36 10.28 -3.92 -1.63
N ALA A 37 9.13 -4.51 -1.91
CA ALA A 37 8.58 -5.59 -1.10
C ALA A 37 8.21 -6.78 -1.98
N PRO A 38 8.48 -8.00 -1.53
CA PRO A 38 8.07 -9.17 -2.28
C PRO A 38 6.56 -9.40 -2.13
N LYS A 39 6.02 -10.14 -3.09
CA LYS A 39 4.59 -10.46 -3.11
C LYS A 39 4.14 -11.16 -1.82
N GLY A 40 4.99 -12.03 -1.30
CA GLY A 40 4.69 -12.73 -0.05
C GLY A 40 4.47 -11.79 1.13
N SER A 41 5.27 -10.72 1.19
CA SER A 41 5.10 -9.73 2.26
C SER A 41 3.78 -9.00 2.16
N LEU A 42 3.34 -8.71 0.92
CA LEU A 42 2.04 -8.08 0.73
C LEU A 42 0.94 -8.96 1.32
N TYR A 43 0.90 -10.23 0.94
CA TYR A 43 -0.15 -11.11 1.41
C TYR A 43 -0.02 -11.50 2.88
N HIS A 44 1.19 -11.36 3.42
CA HIS A 44 1.39 -11.57 4.85
C HIS A 44 0.72 -10.46 5.66
N HIS A 45 0.89 -9.22 5.24
CA HIS A 45 0.32 -8.08 5.95
C HIS A 45 -1.11 -7.78 5.53
N PHE A 46 -1.45 -8.07 4.30
CA PHE A 46 -2.76 -7.76 3.72
C PHE A 46 -3.27 -8.99 2.96
N PRO A 47 -3.87 -9.95 3.68
CA PRO A 47 -4.35 -11.19 3.02
C PRO A 47 -5.33 -10.93 1.89
N GLY A 48 -6.07 -9.83 1.94
CA GLY A 48 -6.98 -9.43 0.87
C GLY A 48 -6.29 -8.84 -0.35
N GLY A 49 -4.97 -8.70 -0.29
CA GLY A 49 -4.17 -8.24 -1.41
C GLY A 49 -4.28 -6.74 -1.67
N LYS A 50 -4.27 -6.40 -2.96
CA LYS A 50 -4.25 -5.01 -3.40
C LYS A 50 -5.42 -4.19 -2.85
N GLU A 51 -6.61 -4.78 -2.82
CA GLU A 51 -7.79 -4.06 -2.35
C GLU A 51 -7.71 -3.77 -0.86
N GLU A 52 -7.26 -4.72 -0.08
CA GLU A 52 -7.09 -4.50 1.36
C GLU A 52 -6.02 -3.44 1.61
N LEU A 53 -4.94 -3.48 0.86
CA LEU A 53 -3.88 -2.49 0.97
C LEU A 53 -4.40 -1.10 0.59
N ALA A 54 -5.23 -1.03 -0.47
CA ALA A 54 -5.80 0.25 -0.87
C ALA A 54 -6.68 0.84 0.22
N MET A 55 -7.47 0.00 0.88
CA MET A 55 -8.32 0.47 1.96
C MET A 55 -7.50 0.99 3.14
N ALA A 56 -6.40 0.33 3.45
CA ALA A 56 -5.51 0.80 4.51
C ALA A 56 -4.90 2.16 4.16
N ALA A 57 -4.53 2.34 2.89
CA ALA A 57 -3.96 3.61 2.43
C ALA A 57 -5.01 4.73 2.48
N ILE A 58 -6.24 4.42 2.11
CA ILE A 58 -7.33 5.41 2.16
C ILE A 58 -7.61 5.80 3.61
N ALA A 59 -7.62 4.83 4.51
CA ALA A 59 -7.84 5.10 5.93
C ALA A 59 -6.73 5.99 6.49
N GLN A 60 -5.49 5.75 6.08
CA GLN A 60 -4.37 6.57 6.52
C GLN A 60 -4.51 8.01 6.02
N THR A 61 -4.93 8.18 4.77
CA THR A 61 -5.15 9.50 4.20
C THR A 61 -6.25 10.25 4.96
N ALA A 62 -7.34 9.57 5.27
CA ALA A 62 -8.44 10.18 6.01
C ALA A 62 -7.97 10.61 7.41
N ASP A 63 -7.19 9.77 8.07
CA ASP A 63 -6.65 10.08 9.39
C ASP A 63 -5.75 11.31 9.34
N GLN A 64 -4.93 11.42 8.30
CA GLN A 64 -4.04 12.56 8.13
C GLN A 64 -4.81 13.85 7.88
N LEU A 65 -5.92 13.77 7.16
CA LEU A 65 -6.73 14.96 6.85
C LEU A 65 -7.47 15.50 8.07
N GLU A 66 -7.75 14.64 9.03
CA GLU A 66 -8.44 15.04 10.25
C GLU A 66 -7.55 15.78 11.23
N ARG A 67 -6.25 15.78 11.00
CA ARG A 67 -5.28 16.45 11.84
C ARG A 67 -4.97 17.84 11.29
#